data_73ec2ea37fc4ba785ba7d0433a9f50bf
#
_entry.id   73ec2ea37fc4ba785ba7d0433a9f50bf
#
_cell.length_a   1.000
_cell.length_b   1.000
_cell.length_c   1.000
_cell.angle_alpha   90.00
_cell.angle_beta   90.00
_cell.angle_gamma   90.00
#
_symmetry.space_group_name_H-M   'P 1'
#
loop_
_entity.id
_entity.type
_entity.pdbx_description
1 polymer ?
#
loop_
_entity_poly.entity_id
_entity_poly.type
_entity_poly.pdbx_seq_one_letter_code
_entity_poly.pdbx_strand_id
1 'polypeptide(L)'
;MFDILVDSAKTTGGIMLIVASASLFSFVCTKFGIADAASNLLGSIAHNQFIFLLIVNIIFLIAGCFIDANSAMYIFIPIMLPVCKALGYDIVAFGVMATVNLAIGQVTPPVGVNLFVAISIKIKKGLEVTLQEISRAVVPMIAACVAVLLIVTYIPITSTFLPKALAKEGSYTGDQSSASSDTASKEAGDGNNSFDTIADYSDLDWPEMTWNFACSTTETSTWADGGRKFGELMEKATGGKVKVNIYAADQLTNGNQSEGIQALMNGDPVQISMHSNLIYSAFDPRFNVVSLPFVYDSYDDADAKFDGEAGAKLKEILSEYGLHCMGIAENGFREITNSKHEIKSVDDMKNLKVRVAGSNLLMECYKRWGADATNMNWSETYTALQQNTVEGQENPLPAIDAASVQEVQPYCSMWDAIYDCLFFCINEDIYNSLTPQQQEVVDEAGQKAVEYERSEEHT
;
A
#
# COMPACT_ATOMS: atom_id res chain seq x y z
N MET A 1 32.40 -5.08 -20.53
CA MET A 1 31.44 -5.64 -19.57
C MET A 1 31.57 -4.96 -18.19
N PHE A 2 32.77 -4.89 -17.61
CA PHE A 2 32.97 -4.24 -16.30
C PHE A 2 32.56 -2.75 -16.31
N ASP A 3 32.93 -1.99 -17.35
CA ASP A 3 32.56 -0.56 -17.46
C ASP A 3 31.03 -0.36 -17.56
N ILE A 4 30.34 -1.25 -18.26
CA ILE A 4 28.87 -1.22 -18.37
C ILE A 4 28.23 -1.46 -16.99
N LEU A 5 28.77 -2.41 -16.23
CA LEU A 5 28.29 -2.69 -14.86
C LEU A 5 28.55 -1.50 -13.92
N VAL A 6 29.72 -0.88 -14.03
CA VAL A 6 30.05 0.32 -13.22
C VAL A 6 29.13 1.50 -13.58
N ASP A 7 28.88 1.73 -14.86
CA ASP A 7 28.00 2.83 -15.31
C ASP A 7 26.53 2.56 -14.93
N SER A 8 26.07 1.30 -15.01
CA SER A 8 24.75 0.91 -14.51
C SER A 8 24.65 1.10 -13.00
N ALA A 9 25.65 0.69 -12.24
CA ALA A 9 25.65 0.86 -10.78
C ALA A 9 25.64 2.34 -10.38
N LYS A 10 26.39 3.21 -11.07
CA LYS A 10 26.36 4.66 -10.83
C LYS A 10 25.00 5.26 -11.12
N THR A 11 24.37 4.87 -12.21
CA THR A 11 23.04 5.35 -12.61
C THR A 11 22.00 4.89 -11.59
N THR A 12 22.01 3.62 -11.20
CA THR A 12 21.11 3.07 -10.19
C THR A 12 21.30 3.76 -8.84
N GLY A 13 22.57 3.94 -8.39
CA GLY A 13 22.86 4.66 -7.14
C GLY A 13 22.38 6.11 -7.15
N GLY A 14 22.48 6.80 -8.29
CA GLY A 14 21.94 8.15 -8.48
C GLY A 14 20.42 8.18 -8.35
N ILE A 15 19.73 7.25 -9.00
CA ILE A 15 18.26 7.13 -8.92
C ILE A 15 17.82 6.82 -7.48
N MET A 16 18.47 5.87 -6.81
CA MET A 16 18.14 5.52 -5.43
C MET A 16 18.35 6.68 -4.46
N LEU A 17 19.39 7.50 -4.66
CA LEU A 17 19.60 8.71 -3.86
C LEU A 17 18.49 9.74 -4.09
N ILE A 18 18.03 9.91 -5.33
CA ILE A 18 16.91 10.81 -5.64
C ILE A 18 15.62 10.31 -4.98
N VAL A 19 15.30 9.02 -5.09
CA VAL A 19 14.12 8.43 -4.46
C VAL A 19 14.17 8.60 -2.94
N ALA A 20 15.30 8.30 -2.29
CA ALA A 20 15.46 8.48 -0.86
C ALA A 20 15.27 9.95 -0.43
N SER A 21 15.83 10.89 -1.21
CA SER A 21 15.66 12.33 -0.93
C SER A 21 14.21 12.80 -1.14
N ALA A 22 13.53 12.29 -2.17
CA ALA A 22 12.12 12.59 -2.43
C ALA A 22 11.20 12.03 -1.33
N SER A 23 11.49 10.83 -0.84
CA SER A 23 10.77 10.22 0.29
C SER A 23 10.92 11.05 1.57
N LEU A 24 12.16 11.49 1.88
CA LEU A 24 12.41 12.39 3.01
C LEU A 24 11.66 13.70 2.86
N PHE A 25 11.64 14.28 1.65
CA PHE A 25 10.90 15.52 1.36
C PHE A 25 9.39 15.32 1.54
N SER A 26 8.83 14.21 1.03
CA SER A 26 7.42 13.86 1.20
C SER A 26 7.05 13.73 2.68
N PHE A 27 7.89 13.04 3.47
CA PHE A 27 7.72 12.92 4.92
C PHE A 27 7.70 14.29 5.61
N VAL A 28 8.66 15.17 5.29
CA VAL A 28 8.70 16.53 5.82
C VAL A 28 7.44 17.32 5.45
N CYS A 29 6.98 17.22 4.20
CA CYS A 29 5.75 17.89 3.75
C CYS A 29 4.52 17.42 4.54
N THR A 30 4.40 16.12 4.79
CA THR A 30 3.31 15.55 5.57
C THR A 30 3.39 15.98 7.04
N LYS A 31 4.56 15.85 7.66
CA LYS A 31 4.77 16.19 9.08
C LYS A 31 4.53 17.67 9.40
N PHE A 32 4.85 18.57 8.48
CA PHE A 32 4.63 20.01 8.67
C PHE A 32 3.28 20.51 8.13
N GLY A 33 2.37 19.60 7.72
CA GLY A 33 1.06 19.97 7.20
C GLY A 33 1.13 20.80 5.92
N ILE A 34 2.23 20.69 5.16
CA ILE A 34 2.41 21.45 3.90
C ILE A 34 1.40 20.95 2.87
N ALA A 35 1.08 19.65 2.88
CA ALA A 35 0.06 19.08 2.02
C ALA A 35 -1.33 19.70 2.31
N ASP A 36 -1.70 19.83 3.58
CA ASP A 36 -2.97 20.44 3.99
C ASP A 36 -3.01 21.93 3.68
N ALA A 37 -1.91 22.65 3.94
CA ALA A 37 -1.81 24.08 3.62
C ALA A 37 -1.89 24.32 2.09
N ALA A 38 -1.22 23.49 1.27
CA ALA A 38 -1.28 23.55 -0.18
C ALA A 38 -2.66 23.13 -0.71
N SER A 39 -3.30 22.13 -0.09
CA SER A 39 -4.66 21.71 -0.38
C SER A 39 -5.66 22.83 -0.12
N ASN A 40 -5.57 23.50 1.04
CA ASN A 40 -6.41 24.64 1.37
C ASN A 40 -6.19 25.83 0.43
N LEU A 41 -4.93 26.10 0.05
CA LEU A 41 -4.60 27.16 -0.90
C LEU A 41 -5.15 26.83 -2.29
N LEU A 42 -4.95 25.63 -2.79
CA LEU A 42 -5.48 25.16 -4.07
C LEU A 42 -7.01 25.14 -4.07
N GLY A 43 -7.65 24.69 -2.99
CA GLY A 43 -9.10 24.72 -2.81
C GLY A 43 -9.66 26.14 -2.81
N SER A 44 -8.93 27.12 -2.26
CA SER A 44 -9.33 28.54 -2.30
C SER A 44 -9.24 29.18 -3.68
N ILE A 45 -8.33 28.72 -4.53
CA ILE A 45 -8.11 29.22 -5.89
C ILE A 45 -8.97 28.44 -6.90
N ALA A 46 -9.09 27.13 -6.72
CA ALA A 46 -9.79 26.24 -7.65
C ALA A 46 -11.22 25.95 -7.15
N HIS A 47 -12.13 26.89 -7.33
CA HIS A 47 -13.55 26.74 -6.97
C HIS A 47 -14.29 25.74 -7.86
N ASN A 48 -13.65 25.22 -8.90
CA ASN A 48 -14.25 24.25 -9.80
C ASN A 48 -13.17 23.27 -10.34
N GLN A 49 -13.61 22.04 -10.57
CA GLN A 49 -12.82 20.93 -11.07
C GLN A 49 -12.02 21.28 -12.35
N PHE A 50 -12.63 22.06 -13.29
CA PHE A 50 -11.98 22.42 -14.54
C PHE A 50 -10.74 23.29 -14.32
N ILE A 51 -10.83 24.30 -13.45
CA ILE A 51 -9.72 25.20 -13.13
C ILE A 51 -8.62 24.45 -12.38
N PHE A 52 -8.98 23.59 -11.45
CA PHE A 52 -8.04 22.75 -10.72
C PHE A 52 -7.21 21.88 -11.69
N LEU A 53 -7.86 21.14 -12.56
CA LEU A 53 -7.19 20.26 -13.53
C LEU A 53 -6.28 21.04 -14.49
N LEU A 54 -6.67 22.25 -14.88
CA LEU A 54 -5.82 23.11 -15.71
C LEU A 54 -4.55 23.53 -14.98
N ILE A 55 -4.68 23.96 -13.72
CA ILE A 55 -3.53 24.36 -12.88
C ILE A 55 -2.59 23.16 -12.68
N VAL A 56 -3.15 22.00 -12.34
CA VAL A 56 -2.38 20.77 -12.13
C VAL A 56 -1.64 20.37 -13.41
N ASN A 57 -2.28 20.44 -14.58
CA ASN A 57 -1.63 20.15 -15.86
C ASN A 57 -0.44 21.08 -16.13
N ILE A 58 -0.56 22.36 -15.82
CA ILE A 58 0.53 23.34 -15.98
C ILE A 58 1.69 23.01 -15.02
N ILE A 59 1.37 22.70 -13.76
CA ILE A 59 2.38 22.36 -12.74
C ILE A 59 3.14 21.09 -13.14
N PHE A 60 2.44 20.03 -13.52
CA PHE A 60 3.07 18.77 -13.92
C PHE A 60 3.89 18.92 -15.22
N LEU A 61 3.42 19.68 -16.18
CA LEU A 61 4.16 19.92 -17.41
C LEU A 61 5.48 20.65 -17.12
N ILE A 62 5.44 21.69 -16.27
CA ILE A 62 6.64 22.43 -15.85
C ILE A 62 7.55 21.51 -15.04
N ALA A 63 7.02 20.80 -14.04
CA ALA A 63 7.80 19.88 -13.23
C ALA A 63 8.51 18.83 -14.08
N GLY A 64 7.79 18.18 -15.00
CA GLY A 64 8.32 17.15 -15.89
C GLY A 64 9.42 17.66 -16.84
N CYS A 65 9.50 18.99 -17.12
CA CYS A 65 10.62 19.56 -17.87
C CYS A 65 11.96 19.49 -17.12
N PHE A 66 11.93 19.51 -15.77
CA PHE A 66 13.12 19.69 -14.93
C PHE A 66 13.46 18.45 -14.09
N ILE A 67 12.46 17.68 -13.70
CA ILE A 67 12.57 16.51 -12.82
C ILE A 67 12.05 15.27 -13.55
N ASP A 68 12.55 14.09 -13.16
CA ASP A 68 12.04 12.83 -13.69
C ASP A 68 10.60 12.56 -13.20
N ALA A 69 9.86 11.73 -13.96
CA ALA A 69 8.44 11.50 -13.69
C ALA A 69 8.18 10.85 -12.33
N ASN A 70 9.04 9.92 -11.90
CA ASN A 70 8.85 9.22 -10.63
C ASN A 70 9.01 10.18 -9.45
N SER A 71 10.13 10.95 -9.43
CA SER A 71 10.36 11.95 -8.39
C SER A 71 9.25 13.02 -8.35
N ALA A 72 8.78 13.46 -9.52
CA ALA A 72 7.67 14.40 -9.59
C ALA A 72 6.38 13.81 -9.01
N MET A 73 6.06 12.54 -9.30
CA MET A 73 4.89 11.87 -8.73
C MET A 73 4.97 11.80 -7.21
N TYR A 74 6.10 11.39 -6.64
CA TYR A 74 6.27 11.30 -5.18
C TYR A 74 6.09 12.65 -4.47
N ILE A 75 6.43 13.75 -5.13
CA ILE A 75 6.31 15.10 -4.55
C ILE A 75 4.89 15.64 -4.70
N PHE A 76 4.31 15.56 -5.90
CA PHE A 76 3.09 16.29 -6.23
C PHE A 76 1.80 15.50 -5.98
N ILE A 77 1.80 14.16 -6.14
CA ILE A 77 0.58 13.37 -5.95
C ILE A 77 0.03 13.49 -4.52
N PRO A 78 0.82 13.34 -3.43
CA PRO A 78 0.30 13.50 -2.08
C PRO A 78 -0.34 14.86 -1.81
N ILE A 79 0.13 15.92 -2.48
CA ILE A 79 -0.37 17.29 -2.33
C ILE A 79 -1.68 17.49 -3.12
N MET A 80 -1.76 16.91 -4.32
CA MET A 80 -2.86 17.17 -5.27
C MET A 80 -4.05 16.23 -5.08
N LEU A 81 -3.80 14.99 -4.64
CA LEU A 81 -4.80 13.94 -4.54
C LEU A 81 -5.95 14.27 -3.58
N PRO A 82 -5.73 14.84 -2.37
CA PRO A 82 -6.82 15.25 -1.48
C PRO A 82 -7.77 16.25 -2.14
N VAL A 83 -7.23 17.23 -2.86
CA VAL A 83 -8.03 18.23 -3.59
C VAL A 83 -8.79 17.60 -4.75
N CYS A 84 -8.15 16.68 -5.47
CA CYS A 84 -8.76 15.91 -6.54
C CYS A 84 -9.98 15.12 -6.03
N LYS A 85 -9.82 14.43 -4.90
CA LYS A 85 -10.89 13.70 -4.21
C LYS A 85 -12.03 14.65 -3.79
N ALA A 86 -11.72 15.77 -3.15
CA ALA A 86 -12.71 16.74 -2.69
C ALA A 86 -13.53 17.35 -3.85
N LEU A 87 -12.95 17.45 -5.04
CA LEU A 87 -13.62 17.95 -6.24
C LEU A 87 -14.38 16.85 -7.02
N GLY A 88 -14.38 15.60 -6.53
CA GLY A 88 -15.10 14.48 -7.15
C GLY A 88 -14.54 14.02 -8.49
N TYR A 89 -13.24 14.26 -8.77
CA TYR A 89 -12.61 13.76 -10.00
C TYR A 89 -12.10 12.34 -9.82
N ASP A 90 -12.31 11.50 -10.81
CA ASP A 90 -11.93 10.08 -10.81
C ASP A 90 -10.40 9.91 -10.60
N ILE A 91 -10.02 9.13 -9.58
CA ILE A 91 -8.62 8.97 -9.15
C ILE A 91 -7.80 8.26 -10.23
N VAL A 92 -8.38 7.28 -10.93
CA VAL A 92 -7.71 6.56 -12.03
C VAL A 92 -7.46 7.50 -13.19
N ALA A 93 -8.45 8.33 -13.54
CA ALA A 93 -8.28 9.36 -14.57
C ALA A 93 -7.22 10.38 -14.17
N PHE A 94 -7.14 10.76 -12.88
CA PHE A 94 -6.11 11.65 -12.36
C PHE A 94 -4.71 11.03 -12.48
N GLY A 95 -4.54 9.77 -12.11
CA GLY A 95 -3.28 9.04 -12.24
C GLY A 95 -2.81 8.94 -13.69
N VAL A 96 -3.70 8.59 -14.61
CA VAL A 96 -3.38 8.54 -16.05
C VAL A 96 -3.00 9.91 -16.58
N MET A 97 -3.74 10.96 -16.23
CA MET A 97 -3.44 12.35 -16.61
C MET A 97 -2.06 12.77 -16.10
N ALA A 98 -1.74 12.50 -14.84
CA ALA A 98 -0.45 12.86 -14.24
C ALA A 98 0.70 12.14 -14.95
N THR A 99 0.57 10.84 -15.21
CA THR A 99 1.58 10.02 -15.90
C THR A 99 1.85 10.54 -17.33
N VAL A 100 0.79 10.75 -18.09
CA VAL A 100 0.90 11.27 -19.48
C VAL A 100 1.52 12.66 -19.50
N ASN A 101 1.11 13.51 -18.56
CA ASN A 101 1.62 14.88 -18.47
C ASN A 101 3.12 14.94 -18.18
N LEU A 102 3.57 14.20 -17.17
CA LEU A 102 4.99 14.12 -16.80
C LEU A 102 5.83 13.52 -17.93
N ALA A 103 5.33 12.50 -18.63
CA ALA A 103 6.00 11.93 -19.80
C ALA A 103 6.17 12.97 -20.94
N ILE A 104 5.18 13.81 -21.17
CA ILE A 104 5.27 14.93 -22.13
C ILE A 104 6.32 15.96 -21.64
N GLY A 105 6.33 16.26 -20.34
CA GLY A 105 7.31 17.16 -19.73
C GLY A 105 8.75 16.71 -20.01
N GLN A 106 9.06 15.43 -19.92
CA GLN A 106 10.41 14.89 -20.15
C GLN A 106 10.95 15.09 -21.58
N VAL A 107 10.11 15.36 -22.57
CA VAL A 107 10.50 15.71 -23.93
C VAL A 107 10.29 17.19 -24.25
N THR A 108 9.85 17.99 -23.28
CA THR A 108 9.52 19.41 -23.46
C THR A 108 10.71 20.29 -23.12
N PRO A 109 11.13 21.23 -24.03
CA PRO A 109 12.13 22.21 -23.70
C PRO A 109 11.71 23.13 -22.54
N PRO A 110 12.61 23.68 -21.71
CA PRO A 110 14.03 23.94 -22.00
C PRO A 110 14.99 22.79 -21.63
N VAL A 111 14.61 21.90 -20.71
CA VAL A 111 15.51 20.82 -20.28
C VAL A 111 15.15 19.51 -20.99
N GLY A 112 14.02 18.90 -20.69
CA GLY A 112 13.56 17.66 -21.31
C GLY A 112 14.63 16.55 -21.31
N VAL A 113 14.75 15.81 -20.21
CA VAL A 113 15.83 14.83 -19.98
C VAL A 113 16.02 13.89 -21.18
N ASN A 114 14.94 13.47 -21.82
CA ASN A 114 14.98 12.58 -22.97
C ASN A 114 15.58 13.24 -24.24
N LEU A 115 15.58 14.58 -24.36
CA LEU A 115 16.21 15.28 -25.47
C LEU A 115 17.74 15.15 -25.43
N PHE A 116 18.33 15.16 -24.23
CA PHE A 116 19.77 14.93 -24.04
C PHE A 116 20.18 13.49 -24.41
N VAL A 117 19.33 12.51 -24.05
CA VAL A 117 19.54 11.12 -24.46
C VAL A 117 19.52 11.00 -26.00
N ALA A 118 18.56 11.64 -26.66
CA ALA A 118 18.45 11.61 -28.11
C ALA A 118 19.69 12.24 -28.80
N ILE A 119 20.23 13.33 -28.26
CA ILE A 119 21.47 13.97 -28.75
C ILE A 119 22.65 13.00 -28.59
N SER A 120 22.79 12.35 -27.43
CA SER A 120 23.89 11.44 -27.14
C SER A 120 23.95 10.26 -28.14
N ILE A 121 22.79 9.75 -28.57
CA ILE A 121 22.69 8.67 -29.55
C ILE A 121 23.15 9.14 -30.94
N LYS A 122 22.79 10.33 -31.35
CA LYS A 122 23.14 10.89 -32.67
C LYS A 122 24.62 11.25 -32.78
N ILE A 123 25.22 11.80 -31.74
CA ILE A 123 26.66 12.09 -31.68
C ILE A 123 27.49 10.80 -31.91
N LYS A 124 27.08 9.67 -31.32
CA LYS A 124 27.73 8.37 -31.55
C LYS A 124 27.65 7.86 -33.01
N LYS A 125 26.68 8.35 -33.79
CA LYS A 125 26.52 8.01 -35.22
C LYS A 125 27.14 9.04 -36.18
N GLY A 126 27.91 10.02 -35.68
CA GLY A 126 28.59 11.03 -36.50
C GLY A 126 27.68 12.10 -37.07
N LEU A 127 26.48 12.27 -36.53
CA LEU A 127 25.55 13.35 -36.90
C LEU A 127 25.61 14.42 -35.81
N GLU A 128 26.18 15.58 -36.13
CA GLU A 128 26.15 16.76 -35.28
C GLU A 128 24.73 17.35 -35.32
N VAL A 129 23.99 17.19 -34.23
CA VAL A 129 22.64 17.76 -34.06
C VAL A 129 22.62 18.54 -32.76
N THR A 130 22.27 19.80 -32.84
CA THR A 130 22.18 20.68 -31.67
C THR A 130 20.87 20.47 -30.89
N LEU A 131 20.89 20.76 -29.58
CA LEU A 131 19.69 20.76 -28.74
C LEU A 131 18.57 21.64 -29.31
N GLN A 132 18.93 22.79 -29.90
CA GLN A 132 17.97 23.70 -30.52
C GLN A 132 17.24 23.08 -31.72
N GLU A 133 17.94 22.36 -32.56
CA GLU A 133 17.32 21.71 -33.73
C GLU A 133 16.37 20.61 -33.33
N ILE A 134 16.74 19.75 -32.36
CA ILE A 134 15.86 18.74 -31.83
C ILE A 134 14.65 19.36 -31.14
N SER A 135 14.86 20.38 -30.29
CA SER A 135 13.78 21.10 -29.61
C SER A 135 12.76 21.69 -30.60
N ARG A 136 13.22 22.29 -31.67
CA ARG A 136 12.31 22.81 -32.70
C ARG A 136 11.55 21.71 -33.43
N ALA A 137 12.20 20.60 -33.71
CA ALA A 137 11.58 19.47 -34.41
C ALA A 137 10.50 18.78 -33.55
N VAL A 138 10.64 18.79 -32.22
CA VAL A 138 9.72 18.13 -31.28
C VAL A 138 8.50 19.01 -30.95
N VAL A 139 8.56 20.35 -31.09
CA VAL A 139 7.44 21.25 -30.78
C VAL A 139 6.09 20.84 -31.40
N PRO A 140 5.97 20.45 -32.68
CA PRO A 140 4.69 20.03 -33.23
C PRO A 140 4.16 18.75 -32.60
N MET A 141 5.06 17.83 -32.21
CA MET A 141 4.71 16.61 -31.51
C MET A 141 4.20 16.91 -30.11
N ILE A 142 4.89 17.82 -29.38
CA ILE A 142 4.46 18.27 -28.05
C ILE A 142 3.07 18.90 -28.14
N ALA A 143 2.80 19.74 -29.14
CA ALA A 143 1.48 20.34 -29.33
C ALA A 143 0.38 19.25 -29.52
N ALA A 144 0.66 18.24 -30.32
CA ALA A 144 -0.26 17.11 -30.51
C ALA A 144 -0.47 16.32 -29.19
N CYS A 145 0.62 16.04 -28.45
CA CYS A 145 0.56 15.36 -27.16
C CYS A 145 -0.23 16.16 -26.11
N VAL A 146 -0.05 17.48 -26.06
CA VAL A 146 -0.82 18.37 -25.17
C VAL A 146 -2.31 18.36 -25.55
N ALA A 147 -2.65 18.32 -26.84
CA ALA A 147 -4.05 18.16 -27.25
C ALA A 147 -4.65 16.85 -26.76
N VAL A 148 -3.93 15.74 -26.87
CA VAL A 148 -4.35 14.43 -26.33
C VAL A 148 -4.45 14.48 -24.80
N LEU A 149 -3.50 15.10 -24.12
CA LEU A 149 -3.53 15.30 -22.66
C LEU A 149 -4.79 16.03 -22.21
N LEU A 150 -5.19 17.09 -22.92
CA LEU A 150 -6.42 17.82 -22.59
C LEU A 150 -7.67 16.95 -22.82
N ILE A 151 -7.68 16.10 -23.85
CA ILE A 151 -8.77 15.13 -24.07
C ILE A 151 -8.83 14.14 -22.90
N VAL A 152 -7.70 13.55 -22.50
CA VAL A 152 -7.63 12.61 -21.39
C VAL A 152 -8.05 13.27 -20.07
N THR A 153 -7.65 14.52 -19.84
CA THR A 153 -7.97 15.27 -18.63
C THR A 153 -9.46 15.59 -18.52
N TYR A 154 -10.10 16.09 -19.59
CA TYR A 154 -11.46 16.60 -19.52
C TYR A 154 -12.52 15.61 -19.99
N ILE A 155 -12.11 14.47 -20.54
CA ILE A 155 -12.99 13.37 -20.93
C ILE A 155 -12.52 12.08 -20.19
N PRO A 156 -12.78 11.96 -18.88
CA PRO A 156 -12.27 10.85 -18.05
C PRO A 156 -12.60 9.45 -18.60
N ILE A 157 -13.70 9.32 -19.35
CA ILE A 157 -14.07 8.05 -19.96
C ILE A 157 -12.97 7.46 -20.87
N THR A 158 -12.11 8.29 -21.44
CA THR A 158 -11.00 7.84 -22.30
C THR A 158 -9.97 6.99 -21.56
N SER A 159 -9.78 7.25 -20.27
CA SER A 159 -8.86 6.53 -19.39
C SER A 159 -9.55 5.54 -18.45
N THR A 160 -10.85 5.74 -18.18
CA THR A 160 -11.59 4.92 -17.21
C THR A 160 -12.51 3.88 -17.87
N PHE A 161 -12.76 3.96 -19.18
CA PHE A 161 -13.66 3.03 -19.89
C PHE A 161 -13.21 1.57 -19.74
N LEU A 162 -11.95 1.28 -20.02
CA LEU A 162 -11.43 -0.07 -19.96
C LEU A 162 -11.36 -0.61 -18.52
N PRO A 163 -10.79 0.12 -17.55
CA PRO A 163 -10.86 -0.29 -16.15
C PRO A 163 -12.27 -0.52 -15.64
N LYS A 164 -13.23 0.37 -15.96
CA LYS A 164 -14.65 0.20 -15.58
C LYS A 164 -15.30 -1.00 -16.25
N ALA A 165 -14.97 -1.28 -17.51
CA ALA A 165 -15.52 -2.41 -18.25
C ALA A 165 -14.97 -3.77 -17.81
N LEU A 166 -13.75 -3.80 -17.27
CA LEU A 166 -13.09 -5.01 -16.78
C LEU A 166 -13.26 -5.24 -15.28
N ALA A 167 -13.59 -4.19 -14.53
CA ALA A 167 -13.85 -4.30 -13.10
C ALA A 167 -15.12 -5.15 -12.86
N LYS A 168 -15.04 -6.07 -11.91
CA LYS A 168 -16.25 -6.74 -11.38
C LYS A 168 -17.16 -5.67 -10.75
N GLU A 169 -18.48 -5.90 -10.76
CA GLU A 169 -19.45 -4.98 -10.15
C GLU A 169 -19.02 -4.63 -8.72
N GLY A 170 -18.77 -3.33 -8.43
CA GLY A 170 -18.35 -2.82 -7.14
C GLY A 170 -16.83 -2.69 -6.91
N SER A 171 -15.97 -3.17 -7.81
CA SER A 171 -14.50 -3.16 -7.60
C SER A 171 -13.76 -1.96 -8.23
N TYR A 172 -14.45 -1.02 -8.87
CA TYR A 172 -13.82 0.16 -9.45
C TYR A 172 -13.60 1.27 -8.41
N THR A 173 -12.36 1.53 -8.06
CA THR A 173 -11.97 2.50 -7.01
C THR A 173 -11.84 3.96 -7.48
N GLY A 174 -12.00 4.21 -8.76
CA GLY A 174 -11.83 5.56 -9.35
C GLY A 174 -13.03 6.50 -9.19
N ASP A 175 -14.22 6.00 -8.93
CA ASP A 175 -15.47 6.77 -8.90
C ASP A 175 -15.85 7.17 -7.47
N GLN A 176 -15.56 8.41 -7.09
CA GLN A 176 -15.87 8.96 -5.76
C GLN A 176 -17.28 9.57 -5.68
N SER A 177 -18.05 9.58 -6.77
CA SER A 177 -19.41 10.14 -6.78
C SER A 177 -20.44 9.25 -6.07
N SER A 178 -20.06 8.03 -5.66
CA SER A 178 -20.91 7.11 -4.91
C SER A 178 -20.61 7.05 -3.40
N ALA A 179 -19.70 7.89 -2.89
CA ALA A 179 -19.41 7.97 -1.45
C ALA A 179 -20.33 8.92 -0.66
N SER A 180 -21.49 9.31 -1.24
CA SER A 180 -22.57 9.91 -0.47
C SER A 180 -23.86 9.14 -0.76
N SER A 181 -24.29 8.34 0.24
CA SER A 181 -25.54 7.59 0.27
C SER A 181 -25.72 6.55 -0.85
N ASP A 182 -25.21 5.37 -0.62
CA ASP A 182 -25.97 4.13 -0.60
C ASP A 182 -25.00 3.01 -0.22
N THR A 183 -24.97 2.68 1.06
CA THR A 183 -24.72 1.32 1.51
C THR A 183 -25.81 0.47 0.89
N ALA A 184 -25.63 0.08 -0.37
CA ALA A 184 -26.35 -1.04 -0.92
C ALA A 184 -25.86 -2.26 -0.16
N SER A 185 -26.59 -2.56 0.90
CA SER A 185 -26.61 -3.85 1.55
C SER A 185 -26.48 -4.95 0.51
N LYS A 186 -25.30 -5.58 0.41
CA LYS A 186 -25.32 -7.02 0.21
C LYS A 186 -26.25 -7.54 1.29
N GLU A 187 -27.26 -8.30 0.94
CA GLU A 187 -28.08 -9.04 1.88
C GLU A 187 -27.15 -9.92 2.71
N ALA A 188 -26.68 -9.35 3.83
CA ALA A 188 -26.20 -10.14 4.95
C ALA A 188 -27.44 -10.88 5.45
N GLY A 189 -27.35 -12.19 5.51
CA GLY A 189 -28.33 -13.00 6.23
C GLY A 189 -28.55 -12.37 7.60
N ASP A 190 -29.80 -12.37 8.00
CA ASP A 190 -30.37 -11.82 9.23
C ASP A 190 -29.68 -12.48 10.46
N GLY A 191 -28.47 -12.04 10.78
CA GLY A 191 -27.68 -12.40 11.95
C GLY A 191 -27.15 -11.10 12.53
N ASN A 192 -27.67 -10.71 13.68
CA ASN A 192 -27.17 -9.59 14.48
C ASN A 192 -25.75 -9.96 14.96
N ASN A 193 -24.73 -9.70 14.12
CA ASN A 193 -23.34 -10.01 14.42
C ASN A 193 -22.84 -9.11 15.54
N SER A 194 -22.22 -9.69 16.56
CA SER A 194 -21.74 -8.99 17.77
C SER A 194 -20.76 -7.86 17.47
N PHE A 195 -20.04 -7.93 16.34
CA PHE A 195 -19.04 -6.95 15.92
C PHE A 195 -19.59 -5.73 15.17
N ASP A 196 -20.90 -5.67 14.85
CA ASP A 196 -21.46 -4.54 14.09
C ASP A 196 -21.88 -3.36 14.97
N THR A 197 -21.94 -3.56 16.27
CA THR A 197 -22.42 -2.56 17.21
C THR A 197 -21.46 -2.35 18.38
N ILE A 198 -21.31 -1.11 18.81
CA ILE A 198 -20.64 -0.71 20.02
C ILE A 198 -21.55 0.25 20.77
N ALA A 199 -21.47 0.28 22.11
CA ALA A 199 -22.23 1.23 22.90
C ALA A 199 -21.75 2.66 22.66
N ASP A 200 -22.63 3.62 22.92
CA ASP A 200 -22.29 5.04 22.88
C ASP A 200 -21.56 5.43 24.19
N TYR A 201 -20.32 5.85 24.07
CA TYR A 201 -19.43 6.31 25.12
C TYR A 201 -19.01 7.77 24.90
N SER A 202 -19.81 8.53 24.15
CA SER A 202 -19.52 9.94 23.85
C SER A 202 -19.56 10.86 25.05
N ASP A 203 -20.14 10.41 26.18
CA ASP A 203 -20.16 11.06 27.47
C ASP A 203 -18.81 11.00 28.21
N LEU A 204 -17.93 10.08 27.85
CA LEU A 204 -16.54 10.10 28.28
C LEU A 204 -15.82 11.30 27.66
N ASP A 205 -14.97 11.97 28.46
CA ASP A 205 -14.26 13.19 28.01
C ASP A 205 -13.14 12.83 26.99
N TRP A 206 -13.55 12.47 25.77
CA TRP A 206 -12.63 12.16 24.68
C TRP A 206 -11.99 13.44 24.14
N PRO A 207 -10.65 13.51 24.03
CA PRO A 207 -10.00 14.54 23.23
C PRO A 207 -10.28 14.31 21.73
N GLU A 208 -10.29 15.40 20.96
CA GLU A 208 -10.29 15.27 19.51
C GLU A 208 -8.93 14.71 19.06
N MET A 209 -8.93 13.53 18.44
CA MET A 209 -7.71 12.87 17.96
C MET A 209 -7.94 12.15 16.64
N THR A 210 -6.86 12.03 15.90
CA THR A 210 -6.84 11.27 14.64
C THR A 210 -5.69 10.28 14.70
N TRP A 211 -5.99 9.02 14.53
CA TRP A 211 -5.00 7.96 14.47
C TRP A 211 -4.80 7.50 13.03
N ASN A 212 -3.57 7.19 12.67
CA ASN A 212 -3.23 6.60 11.39
C ASN A 212 -3.05 5.09 11.59
N PHE A 213 -3.90 4.32 10.91
CA PHE A 213 -3.79 2.88 10.82
C PHE A 213 -2.95 2.51 9.60
N ALA A 214 -2.01 1.58 9.73
CA ALA A 214 -1.21 1.05 8.63
C ALA A 214 -1.34 -0.48 8.51
N CYS A 215 -1.35 -0.97 7.27
CA CYS A 215 -1.23 -2.39 6.96
C CYS A 215 -0.44 -2.59 5.65
N SER A 216 0.13 -3.80 5.47
CA SER A 216 1.02 -4.09 4.34
C SER A 216 0.31 -4.47 3.04
N THR A 217 -0.96 -4.83 3.12
CA THR A 217 -1.77 -5.27 1.97
C THR A 217 -2.51 -4.10 1.32
N THR A 218 -3.23 -4.36 0.23
CA THR A 218 -3.98 -3.35 -0.53
C THR A 218 -5.19 -2.82 0.24
N GLU A 219 -5.76 -1.71 -0.24
CA GLU A 219 -6.98 -1.12 0.36
C GLU A 219 -8.21 -2.04 0.32
N THR A 220 -8.21 -3.04 -0.56
CA THR A 220 -9.31 -4.01 -0.73
C THR A 220 -9.11 -5.29 0.07
N SER A 221 -8.15 -5.33 0.96
CA SER A 221 -7.83 -6.49 1.78
C SER A 221 -8.66 -6.54 3.06
N THR A 222 -8.85 -7.74 3.60
CA THR A 222 -9.43 -7.99 4.93
C THR A 222 -8.72 -7.21 6.03
N TRP A 223 -7.40 -7.04 5.94
CA TRP A 223 -6.61 -6.25 6.89
C TRP A 223 -7.03 -4.77 6.92
N ALA A 224 -7.23 -4.18 5.74
CA ALA A 224 -7.69 -2.80 5.65
C ALA A 224 -9.16 -2.67 6.08
N ASP A 225 -9.98 -3.70 5.82
CA ASP A 225 -11.37 -3.77 6.28
C ASP A 225 -11.45 -3.86 7.80
N GLY A 226 -10.61 -4.65 8.44
CA GLY A 226 -10.48 -4.67 9.90
C GLY A 226 -10.12 -3.30 10.48
N GLY A 227 -9.17 -2.60 9.85
CA GLY A 227 -8.82 -1.23 10.23
C GLY A 227 -9.98 -0.23 10.05
N ARG A 228 -10.73 -0.33 8.96
CA ARG A 228 -11.94 0.47 8.71
C ARG A 228 -13.02 0.20 9.75
N LYS A 229 -13.25 -1.07 10.06
CA LYS A 229 -14.23 -1.49 11.07
C LYS A 229 -13.90 -0.90 12.44
N PHE A 230 -12.63 -0.96 12.84
CA PHE A 230 -12.17 -0.33 14.07
C PHE A 230 -12.45 1.19 14.06
N GLY A 231 -12.11 1.86 12.96
CA GLY A 231 -12.36 3.29 12.80
C GLY A 231 -13.85 3.66 12.93
N GLU A 232 -14.74 2.89 12.28
CA GLU A 232 -16.19 3.07 12.36
C GLU A 232 -16.71 2.88 13.78
N LEU A 233 -16.24 1.85 14.50
CA LEU A 233 -16.63 1.59 15.88
C LEU A 233 -16.16 2.71 16.80
N MET A 234 -14.91 3.17 16.67
CA MET A 234 -14.37 4.27 17.45
C MET A 234 -15.10 5.59 17.16
N GLU A 235 -15.41 5.88 15.91
CA GLU A 235 -16.17 7.09 15.56
C GLU A 235 -17.56 7.06 16.16
N LYS A 236 -18.26 5.92 16.14
CA LYS A 236 -19.58 5.73 16.77
C LYS A 236 -19.48 5.86 18.30
N ALA A 237 -18.53 5.14 18.93
CA ALA A 237 -18.38 5.10 20.39
C ALA A 237 -18.05 6.47 20.98
N THR A 238 -17.29 7.30 20.25
CA THR A 238 -16.76 8.59 20.75
C THR A 238 -17.55 9.81 20.27
N GLY A 239 -18.66 9.60 19.55
CA GLY A 239 -19.42 10.70 18.95
C GLY A 239 -18.62 11.50 17.93
N GLY A 240 -17.71 10.84 17.19
CA GLY A 240 -16.89 11.43 16.13
C GLY A 240 -15.62 12.15 16.58
N LYS A 241 -15.27 12.07 17.86
CA LYS A 241 -14.05 12.71 18.41
C LYS A 241 -12.76 11.96 18.08
N VAL A 242 -12.82 10.64 18.00
CA VAL A 242 -11.69 9.79 17.55
C VAL A 242 -11.94 9.36 16.12
N LYS A 243 -10.98 9.67 15.24
CA LYS A 243 -11.01 9.29 13.82
C LYS A 243 -9.82 8.44 13.49
N VAL A 244 -10.00 7.51 12.55
CA VAL A 244 -8.93 6.62 12.06
C VAL A 244 -8.77 6.79 10.55
N ASN A 245 -7.57 7.21 10.13
CA ASN A 245 -7.20 7.24 8.71
C ASN A 245 -6.58 5.90 8.35
N ILE A 246 -6.96 5.34 7.22
CA ILE A 246 -6.44 4.05 6.73
C ILE A 246 -5.35 4.29 5.70
N TYR A 247 -4.18 3.68 5.91
CA TYR A 247 -3.02 3.72 5.02
C TYR A 247 -2.60 2.27 4.68
N ALA A 248 -3.09 1.78 3.57
CA ALA A 248 -2.77 0.46 3.04
C ALA A 248 -1.38 0.43 2.37
N ALA A 249 -0.85 -0.77 2.09
CA ALA A 249 0.41 -1.00 1.40
C ALA A 249 1.62 -0.27 2.04
N ASP A 250 1.60 -0.10 3.35
CA ASP A 250 2.63 0.62 4.12
C ASP A 250 2.96 2.01 3.52
N GLN A 251 1.96 2.74 3.06
CA GLN A 251 2.13 4.04 2.38
C GLN A 251 2.91 5.06 3.23
N LEU A 252 2.74 5.02 4.55
CA LEU A 252 3.44 5.94 5.46
C LEU A 252 4.94 5.64 5.59
N THR A 253 5.38 4.46 5.14
CA THR A 253 6.78 3.99 5.17
C THR A 253 7.26 3.48 3.82
N ASN A 254 6.72 4.04 2.74
CA ASN A 254 7.12 3.77 1.35
C ASN A 254 7.08 2.27 0.97
N GLY A 255 6.13 1.52 1.52
CA GLY A 255 5.96 0.10 1.27
C GLY A 255 6.92 -0.81 2.05
N ASN A 256 7.66 -0.27 3.02
CA ASN A 256 8.57 -1.03 3.87
C ASN A 256 7.86 -1.49 5.14
N GLN A 257 7.57 -2.79 5.21
CA GLN A 257 6.84 -3.43 6.31
C GLN A 257 7.55 -3.29 7.66
N SER A 258 8.86 -3.48 7.69
CA SER A 258 9.65 -3.36 8.94
C SER A 258 9.69 -1.92 9.45
N GLU A 259 9.78 -0.94 8.55
CA GLU A 259 9.69 0.48 8.91
C GLU A 259 8.27 0.83 9.39
N GLY A 260 7.22 0.19 8.86
CA GLY A 260 5.84 0.31 9.32
C GLY A 260 5.68 -0.08 10.80
N ILE A 261 6.23 -1.23 11.17
CA ILE A 261 6.25 -1.69 12.57
C ILE A 261 7.11 -0.76 13.45
N GLN A 262 8.25 -0.31 12.96
CA GLN A 262 9.10 0.64 13.71
C GLN A 262 8.39 1.99 13.92
N ALA A 263 7.64 2.46 12.93
CA ALA A 263 6.82 3.68 13.03
C ALA A 263 5.70 3.52 14.08
N LEU A 264 5.08 2.34 14.16
CA LEU A 264 4.11 2.00 15.20
C LEU A 264 4.76 2.01 16.59
N MET A 265 5.94 1.38 16.75
CA MET A 265 6.67 1.40 18.03
C MET A 265 7.02 2.82 18.48
N ASN A 266 7.29 3.72 17.52
CA ASN A 266 7.56 5.13 17.80
C ASN A 266 6.29 5.99 17.99
N GLY A 267 5.11 5.48 17.62
CA GLY A 267 3.84 6.21 17.68
C GLY A 267 3.66 7.33 16.65
N ASP A 268 4.60 7.48 15.71
CA ASP A 268 4.57 8.51 14.65
C ASP A 268 5.35 8.02 13.41
N PRO A 269 4.80 8.07 12.20
CA PRO A 269 3.45 8.56 11.82
C PRO A 269 2.33 7.52 11.96
N VAL A 270 2.61 6.31 12.46
CA VAL A 270 1.66 5.21 12.62
C VAL A 270 1.32 5.08 14.10
N GLN A 271 0.03 5.15 14.43
CA GLN A 271 -0.47 4.97 15.79
C GLN A 271 -1.04 3.59 16.01
N ILE A 272 -1.62 3.01 14.96
CA ILE A 272 -2.28 1.70 14.99
C ILE A 272 -1.83 0.92 13.74
N SER A 273 -1.65 -0.38 13.88
CA SER A 273 -1.39 -1.20 12.70
C SER A 273 -1.91 -2.63 12.83
N MET A 274 -2.04 -3.27 11.68
CA MET A 274 -2.28 -4.70 11.54
C MET A 274 -1.18 -5.28 10.64
N HIS A 275 -0.21 -5.97 11.23
CA HIS A 275 0.93 -6.54 10.53
C HIS A 275 1.17 -8.00 10.91
N SER A 276 1.70 -8.78 9.96
CA SER A 276 2.04 -10.19 10.12
C SER A 276 3.11 -10.44 11.17
N ASN A 277 2.91 -11.49 11.99
CA ASN A 277 3.91 -11.98 12.95
C ASN A 277 5.27 -12.30 12.30
N LEU A 278 5.27 -12.66 11.03
CA LEU A 278 6.49 -12.95 10.27
C LEU A 278 7.40 -11.73 10.17
N ILE A 279 6.84 -10.53 10.02
CA ILE A 279 7.63 -9.30 9.96
C ILE A 279 8.13 -8.91 11.36
N TYR A 280 7.30 -9.10 12.40
CA TYR A 280 7.72 -8.93 13.79
C TYR A 280 8.87 -9.87 14.19
N SER A 281 8.99 -11.03 13.54
CA SER A 281 10.08 -11.96 13.79
C SER A 281 11.49 -11.41 13.49
N ALA A 282 11.58 -10.34 12.70
CA ALA A 282 12.83 -9.62 12.47
C ALA A 282 13.29 -8.82 13.70
N PHE A 283 12.36 -8.41 14.57
CA PHE A 283 12.62 -7.69 15.82
C PHE A 283 12.83 -8.68 16.98
N ASP A 284 12.00 -9.72 17.03
CA ASP A 284 12.10 -10.77 18.05
C ASP A 284 11.81 -12.16 17.46
N PRO A 285 12.81 -13.07 17.50
CA PRO A 285 12.63 -14.41 16.95
C PRO A 285 11.58 -15.27 17.68
N ARG A 286 11.11 -14.87 18.88
CA ARG A 286 10.01 -15.55 19.57
C ARG A 286 8.71 -15.56 18.76
N PHE A 287 8.48 -14.54 17.93
CA PHE A 287 7.32 -14.48 17.06
C PHE A 287 7.31 -15.55 15.94
N ASN A 288 8.45 -16.18 15.64
CA ASN A 288 8.50 -17.28 14.68
C ASN A 288 7.74 -18.53 15.15
N VAL A 289 7.46 -18.68 16.46
CA VAL A 289 6.72 -19.84 17.00
C VAL A 289 5.35 -20.01 16.34
N VAL A 290 4.71 -18.91 15.96
CA VAL A 290 3.42 -18.88 15.28
C VAL A 290 3.49 -19.60 13.93
N SER A 291 4.55 -19.36 13.16
CA SER A 291 4.66 -19.81 11.77
C SER A 291 5.57 -21.04 11.60
N LEU A 292 5.77 -21.83 12.67
CA LEU A 292 6.43 -23.11 12.54
C LEU A 292 5.59 -24.05 11.67
N PRO A 293 6.20 -24.77 10.70
CA PRO A 293 5.45 -25.62 9.80
C PRO A 293 4.65 -26.70 10.51
N PHE A 294 3.40 -26.92 10.08
CA PHE A 294 2.50 -28.00 10.51
C PHE A 294 2.15 -27.99 12.01
N VAL A 295 2.03 -26.81 12.61
CA VAL A 295 1.67 -26.65 14.05
C VAL A 295 0.15 -26.55 14.24
N TYR A 296 -0.59 -26.14 13.20
CA TYR A 296 -2.03 -25.97 13.24
C TYR A 296 -2.72 -26.95 12.29
N ASP A 297 -3.82 -27.54 12.76
CA ASP A 297 -4.62 -28.51 11.99
C ASP A 297 -5.81 -27.84 11.25
N SER A 298 -6.21 -26.63 11.69
CA SER A 298 -7.33 -25.88 11.11
C SER A 298 -7.31 -24.42 11.59
N TYR A 299 -8.16 -23.59 11.01
CA TYR A 299 -8.44 -22.23 11.47
C TYR A 299 -8.96 -22.23 12.91
N ASP A 300 -9.96 -23.07 13.24
CA ASP A 300 -10.50 -23.20 14.61
C ASP A 300 -9.42 -23.56 15.65
N ASP A 301 -8.45 -24.41 15.27
CA ASP A 301 -7.33 -24.78 16.14
C ASP A 301 -6.38 -23.59 16.37
N ALA A 302 -6.11 -22.81 15.33
CA ALA A 302 -5.30 -21.59 15.41
C ALA A 302 -5.99 -20.55 16.30
N ASP A 303 -7.27 -20.27 16.07
CA ASP A 303 -8.07 -19.32 16.85
C ASP A 303 -8.12 -19.69 18.33
N ALA A 304 -8.39 -20.95 18.65
CA ALA A 304 -8.40 -21.41 20.04
C ALA A 304 -7.05 -21.20 20.75
N LYS A 305 -5.93 -21.29 20.04
CA LYS A 305 -4.59 -21.02 20.58
C LYS A 305 -4.35 -19.52 20.78
N PHE A 306 -4.77 -18.66 19.81
CA PHE A 306 -4.56 -17.22 19.89
C PHE A 306 -5.51 -16.51 20.85
N ASP A 307 -6.69 -17.03 21.04
CA ASP A 307 -7.64 -16.54 22.07
C ASP A 307 -7.30 -17.08 23.47
N GLY A 308 -6.38 -18.04 23.55
CA GLY A 308 -5.93 -18.69 24.79
C GLY A 308 -4.59 -18.20 25.33
N GLU A 309 -3.89 -19.12 26.01
CA GLU A 309 -2.62 -18.84 26.70
C GLU A 309 -1.49 -18.41 25.74
N ALA A 310 -1.47 -18.99 24.53
CA ALA A 310 -0.44 -18.65 23.54
C ALA A 310 -0.59 -17.20 23.07
N GLY A 311 -1.80 -16.76 22.78
CA GLY A 311 -2.06 -15.36 22.40
C GLY A 311 -1.76 -14.39 23.53
N ALA A 312 -2.12 -14.74 24.79
CA ALA A 312 -1.75 -13.92 25.95
C ALA A 312 -0.24 -13.74 26.05
N LYS A 313 0.53 -14.80 25.79
CA LYS A 313 2.00 -14.74 25.81
C LYS A 313 2.58 -13.90 24.69
N LEU A 314 1.98 -13.94 23.50
CA LEU A 314 2.39 -13.07 22.38
C LEU A 314 2.11 -11.60 22.70
N LYS A 315 0.98 -11.28 23.34
CA LYS A 315 0.65 -9.92 23.79
C LYS A 315 1.65 -9.40 24.84
N GLU A 316 2.11 -10.26 25.77
CA GLU A 316 3.18 -9.90 26.70
C GLU A 316 4.50 -9.54 25.97
N ILE A 317 4.85 -10.31 24.94
CA ILE A 317 6.08 -10.03 24.16
C ILE A 317 5.93 -8.71 23.40
N LEU A 318 4.76 -8.42 22.82
CA LEU A 318 4.50 -7.16 22.13
C LEU A 318 4.62 -5.95 23.08
N SER A 319 4.19 -6.08 24.33
CA SER A 319 4.31 -5.00 25.31
C SER A 319 5.77 -4.68 25.68
N GLU A 320 6.70 -5.64 25.57
CA GLU A 320 8.14 -5.38 25.71
C GLU A 320 8.67 -4.38 24.67
N TYR A 321 7.93 -4.21 23.57
CA TYR A 321 8.25 -3.29 22.46
C TYR A 321 7.39 -2.01 22.44
N GLY A 322 6.69 -1.73 23.54
CA GLY A 322 5.83 -0.53 23.64
C GLY A 322 4.57 -0.61 22.78
N LEU A 323 4.03 -1.81 22.61
CA LEU A 323 2.83 -2.07 21.82
C LEU A 323 1.73 -2.71 22.68
N HIS A 324 0.57 -2.08 22.71
CA HIS A 324 -0.64 -2.70 23.23
C HIS A 324 -1.37 -3.45 22.13
N CYS A 325 -1.49 -4.77 22.28
CA CYS A 325 -2.16 -5.63 21.27
C CYS A 325 -3.63 -5.79 21.65
N MET A 326 -4.51 -5.15 20.92
CA MET A 326 -5.97 -5.21 21.09
C MET A 326 -6.52 -6.60 20.72
N GLY A 327 -5.93 -7.25 19.72
CA GLY A 327 -6.31 -8.59 19.31
C GLY A 327 -5.33 -9.21 18.33
N ILE A 328 -5.48 -10.51 18.09
CA ILE A 328 -4.71 -11.24 17.09
C ILE A 328 -5.67 -11.65 15.98
N ALA A 329 -5.53 -11.03 14.83
CA ALA A 329 -6.33 -11.25 13.64
C ALA A 329 -5.69 -12.33 12.76
N GLU A 330 -6.33 -12.67 11.67
CA GLU A 330 -5.98 -13.79 10.83
C GLU A 330 -5.40 -13.33 9.50
N ASN A 331 -4.29 -13.90 9.06
CA ASN A 331 -3.86 -13.89 7.67
C ASN A 331 -4.13 -15.24 7.02
N GLY A 332 -4.06 -16.29 7.82
CA GLY A 332 -4.43 -17.66 7.43
C GLY A 332 -3.27 -18.56 7.01
N PHE A 333 -3.62 -19.71 6.43
CA PHE A 333 -2.66 -20.66 5.88
C PHE A 333 -2.03 -20.14 4.58
N ARG A 334 -0.71 -20.24 4.50
CA ARG A 334 0.09 -19.68 3.40
C ARG A 334 0.31 -20.71 2.31
N GLU A 335 -0.20 -20.41 1.13
CA GLU A 335 -0.15 -21.23 -0.06
C GLU A 335 0.95 -20.78 -1.02
N ILE A 336 1.48 -21.68 -1.82
CA ILE A 336 2.50 -21.36 -2.81
C ILE A 336 1.87 -21.08 -4.17
N THR A 337 2.20 -19.95 -4.76
CA THR A 337 1.95 -19.69 -6.18
C THR A 337 3.24 -19.61 -6.98
N ASN A 338 3.21 -19.99 -8.24
CA ASN A 338 4.36 -19.85 -9.14
C ASN A 338 3.97 -19.78 -10.62
N SER A 339 4.93 -19.35 -11.45
CA SER A 339 4.73 -19.21 -12.91
C SER A 339 5.21 -20.42 -13.73
N LYS A 340 5.75 -21.49 -13.12
CA LYS A 340 6.45 -22.56 -13.82
C LYS A 340 5.65 -23.85 -13.93
N HIS A 341 5.20 -24.42 -12.83
CA HIS A 341 4.56 -25.73 -12.78
C HIS A 341 3.81 -25.94 -11.45
N GLU A 342 2.94 -26.92 -11.45
CA GLU A 342 2.26 -27.40 -10.24
C GLU A 342 3.28 -28.02 -9.26
N ILE A 343 3.17 -27.71 -7.97
CA ILE A 343 4.00 -28.28 -6.90
C ILE A 343 3.19 -29.38 -6.21
N LYS A 344 3.67 -30.62 -6.30
CA LYS A 344 3.06 -31.82 -5.68
C LYS A 344 3.93 -32.43 -4.59
N SER A 345 5.19 -32.04 -4.56
CA SER A 345 6.17 -32.53 -3.61
C SER A 345 7.27 -31.50 -3.37
N VAL A 346 8.06 -31.69 -2.32
CA VAL A 346 9.21 -30.85 -2.01
C VAL A 346 10.26 -30.87 -3.16
N ASP A 347 10.34 -31.95 -3.91
CA ASP A 347 11.26 -32.06 -5.05
C ASP A 347 10.91 -31.07 -6.18
N ASP A 348 9.66 -30.66 -6.30
CA ASP A 348 9.19 -29.69 -7.29
C ASP A 348 9.59 -28.25 -6.94
N MET A 349 10.02 -28.00 -5.71
CA MET A 349 10.53 -26.68 -5.27
C MET A 349 11.99 -26.43 -5.66
N LYS A 350 12.71 -27.47 -6.14
CA LYS A 350 14.15 -27.34 -6.41
C LYS A 350 14.46 -26.27 -7.44
N ASN A 351 15.32 -25.31 -7.03
CA ASN A 351 15.78 -24.18 -7.82
C ASN A 351 14.68 -23.18 -8.23
N LEU A 352 13.43 -23.33 -7.71
CA LEU A 352 12.39 -22.33 -7.93
C LEU A 352 12.73 -21.07 -7.15
N LYS A 353 12.78 -19.93 -7.82
CA LYS A 353 13.02 -18.64 -7.19
C LYS A 353 11.75 -18.15 -6.51
N VAL A 354 11.71 -18.30 -5.20
CA VAL A 354 10.52 -17.96 -4.41
C VAL A 354 10.76 -16.70 -3.57
N ARG A 355 9.89 -15.73 -3.71
CA ARG A 355 9.80 -14.62 -2.77
C ARG A 355 9.16 -15.12 -1.48
N VAL A 356 9.77 -14.79 -0.36
CA VAL A 356 9.20 -15.02 0.98
C VAL A 356 9.07 -13.69 1.74
N ALA A 357 8.17 -13.66 2.74
CA ALA A 357 8.03 -12.53 3.64
C ALA A 357 9.31 -12.33 4.50
N GLY A 358 9.43 -11.19 5.17
CA GLY A 358 10.60 -10.74 5.92
C GLY A 358 10.97 -11.59 7.14
N SER A 359 11.00 -12.92 7.01
CA SER A 359 11.25 -13.87 8.08
C SER A 359 12.44 -14.78 7.79
N ASN A 360 13.37 -14.85 8.73
CA ASN A 360 14.48 -15.81 8.67
C ASN A 360 14.00 -17.27 8.72
N LEU A 361 12.90 -17.54 9.41
CA LEU A 361 12.27 -18.86 9.44
C LEU A 361 11.85 -19.29 8.04
N LEU A 362 11.11 -18.46 7.32
CA LEU A 362 10.68 -18.76 5.95
C LEU A 362 11.88 -18.95 5.01
N MET A 363 12.88 -18.07 5.10
CA MET A 363 14.10 -18.20 4.31
C MET A 363 14.77 -19.58 4.52
N GLU A 364 14.88 -20.05 5.76
CA GLU A 364 15.47 -21.35 6.08
C GLU A 364 14.57 -22.52 5.65
N CYS A 365 13.26 -22.44 5.86
CA CYS A 365 12.32 -23.47 5.43
C CYS A 365 12.38 -23.68 3.91
N TYR A 366 12.20 -22.61 3.13
CA TYR A 366 12.19 -22.69 1.67
C TYR A 366 13.55 -23.15 1.08
N LYS A 367 14.67 -22.70 1.66
CA LYS A 367 16.01 -23.19 1.28
C LYS A 367 16.16 -24.69 1.56
N ARG A 368 15.69 -25.17 2.70
CA ARG A 368 15.75 -26.62 3.05
C ARG A 368 14.83 -27.45 2.16
N TRP A 369 13.73 -26.89 1.67
CA TRP A 369 12.87 -27.51 0.66
C TRP A 369 13.42 -27.41 -0.76
N GLY A 370 14.59 -26.78 -0.94
CA GLY A 370 15.33 -26.74 -2.22
C GLY A 370 15.05 -25.52 -3.08
N ALA A 371 14.21 -24.60 -2.64
CA ALA A 371 13.94 -23.38 -3.37
C ALA A 371 15.09 -22.35 -3.23
N ASP A 372 15.22 -21.48 -4.21
CA ASP A 372 16.05 -20.28 -4.15
C ASP A 372 15.22 -19.13 -3.57
N ALA A 373 15.19 -19.08 -2.23
CA ALA A 373 14.35 -18.15 -1.49
C ALA A 373 14.98 -16.76 -1.41
N THR A 374 14.18 -15.73 -1.65
CA THR A 374 14.57 -14.31 -1.56
C THR A 374 13.56 -13.54 -0.71
N ASN A 375 14.05 -12.81 0.30
CA ASN A 375 13.24 -11.90 1.08
C ASN A 375 12.97 -10.60 0.30
N MET A 376 11.70 -10.15 0.30
CA MET A 376 11.28 -8.94 -0.41
C MET A 376 10.00 -8.36 0.23
N ASN A 377 9.88 -7.04 0.28
CA ASN A 377 8.65 -6.38 0.73
C ASN A 377 7.45 -6.76 -0.15
N TRP A 378 6.26 -6.81 0.44
CA TRP A 378 5.05 -7.17 -0.29
C TRP A 378 4.74 -6.18 -1.42
N SER A 379 4.96 -4.89 -1.20
CA SER A 379 4.78 -3.82 -2.18
C SER A 379 5.58 -4.00 -3.48
N GLU A 380 6.70 -4.73 -3.45
CA GLU A 380 7.57 -4.98 -4.60
C GLU A 380 7.24 -6.32 -5.29
N THR A 381 6.50 -7.19 -4.61
CA THR A 381 6.34 -8.61 -4.99
C THR A 381 5.63 -8.78 -6.32
N TYR A 382 4.50 -8.11 -6.55
CA TYR A 382 3.76 -8.23 -7.81
C TYR A 382 4.62 -7.88 -9.03
N THR A 383 5.35 -6.76 -8.94
CA THR A 383 6.26 -6.32 -10.01
C THR A 383 7.39 -7.32 -10.25
N ALA A 384 7.96 -7.88 -9.19
CA ALA A 384 9.02 -8.90 -9.28
C ALA A 384 8.52 -10.20 -9.93
N LEU A 385 7.30 -10.63 -9.62
CA LEU A 385 6.62 -11.78 -10.25
C LEU A 385 6.34 -11.51 -11.72
N GLN A 386 5.79 -10.34 -12.05
CA GLN A 386 5.49 -9.94 -13.42
C GLN A 386 6.75 -9.89 -14.30
N GLN A 387 7.87 -9.42 -13.73
CA GLN A 387 9.16 -9.35 -14.41
C GLN A 387 9.94 -10.68 -14.39
N ASN A 388 9.43 -11.72 -13.75
CA ASN A 388 10.11 -12.99 -13.51
C ASN A 388 11.48 -12.85 -12.80
N THR A 389 11.65 -11.81 -11.98
CA THR A 389 12.82 -11.69 -11.09
C THR A 389 12.75 -12.76 -10.00
N VAL A 390 11.54 -13.03 -9.50
CA VAL A 390 11.17 -14.24 -8.76
C VAL A 390 10.09 -15.00 -9.53
N GLU A 391 10.01 -16.31 -9.34
CA GLU A 391 9.15 -17.21 -10.11
C GLU A 391 7.92 -17.65 -9.34
N GLY A 392 7.95 -17.47 -8.00
CA GLY A 392 6.87 -17.79 -7.09
C GLY A 392 6.87 -16.93 -5.86
N GLN A 393 5.80 -17.04 -5.09
CA GLN A 393 5.61 -16.42 -3.79
C GLN A 393 4.75 -17.33 -2.90
N GLU A 394 4.61 -16.96 -1.64
CA GLU A 394 3.77 -17.64 -0.66
C GLU A 394 2.95 -16.61 0.12
N ASN A 395 1.67 -16.85 0.24
CA ASN A 395 0.71 -16.05 1.02
C ASN A 395 -0.62 -16.79 1.15
N PRO A 396 -1.49 -16.40 2.08
CA PRO A 396 -2.86 -16.87 2.11
C PRO A 396 -3.67 -16.40 0.90
N LEU A 397 -4.74 -17.14 0.59
CA LEU A 397 -5.55 -16.88 -0.61
C LEU A 397 -6.15 -15.47 -0.66
N PRO A 398 -6.70 -14.91 0.44
CA PRO A 398 -7.25 -13.55 0.42
C PRO A 398 -6.19 -12.49 0.09
N ALA A 399 -4.96 -12.64 0.61
CA ALA A 399 -3.85 -11.73 0.27
C ALA A 399 -3.41 -11.87 -1.20
N ILE A 400 -3.46 -13.10 -1.76
CA ILE A 400 -3.18 -13.37 -3.16
C ILE A 400 -4.22 -12.70 -4.06
N ASP A 401 -5.51 -12.85 -3.72
CA ASP A 401 -6.63 -12.27 -4.49
C ASP A 401 -6.62 -10.75 -4.42
N ALA A 402 -6.52 -10.18 -3.23
CA ALA A 402 -6.48 -8.73 -3.03
C ALA A 402 -5.38 -8.02 -3.82
N ALA A 403 -4.24 -8.70 -4.04
CA ALA A 403 -3.12 -8.18 -4.83
C ALA A 403 -3.13 -8.65 -6.29
N SER A 404 -4.17 -9.36 -6.74
CA SER A 404 -4.31 -9.89 -8.11
C SER A 404 -3.12 -10.74 -8.55
N VAL A 405 -2.47 -11.46 -7.63
CA VAL A 405 -1.28 -12.28 -7.92
C VAL A 405 -1.59 -13.39 -8.93
N GLN A 406 -2.82 -13.90 -8.95
CA GLN A 406 -3.31 -14.90 -9.90
C GLN A 406 -3.18 -14.46 -11.37
N GLU A 407 -3.10 -13.16 -11.65
CA GLU A 407 -2.91 -12.67 -13.02
C GLU A 407 -1.51 -12.99 -13.57
N VAL A 408 -0.53 -13.13 -12.70
CA VAL A 408 0.89 -13.39 -13.06
C VAL A 408 1.40 -14.74 -12.56
N GLN A 409 0.59 -15.49 -11.81
CA GLN A 409 0.94 -16.79 -11.20
C GLN A 409 -0.13 -17.84 -11.51
N PRO A 410 0.01 -18.59 -12.62
CA PRO A 410 -1.02 -19.54 -13.08
C PRO A 410 -1.13 -20.81 -12.24
N TYR A 411 -0.17 -21.12 -11.37
CA TYR A 411 -0.16 -22.30 -10.52
C TYR A 411 -0.27 -21.88 -9.06
N CYS A 412 -1.24 -22.45 -8.34
CA CYS A 412 -1.38 -22.36 -6.90
C CYS A 412 -1.39 -23.79 -6.33
N SER A 413 -0.59 -24.03 -5.32
CA SER A 413 -0.49 -25.33 -4.63
C SER A 413 -0.88 -25.14 -3.17
N MET A 414 -2.00 -25.78 -2.80
CA MET A 414 -2.54 -25.79 -1.45
C MET A 414 -1.77 -26.83 -0.63
N TRP A 415 -1.25 -26.45 0.52
CA TRP A 415 -0.46 -27.34 1.38
C TRP A 415 -0.58 -27.08 2.88
N ASP A 416 -1.19 -25.97 3.28
CA ASP A 416 -1.51 -25.60 4.67
C ASP A 416 -0.33 -25.77 5.65
N ALA A 417 0.90 -25.59 5.16
CA ALA A 417 2.08 -25.90 5.96
C ALA A 417 2.42 -24.83 6.99
N ILE A 418 2.14 -23.58 6.70
CA ILE A 418 2.53 -22.44 7.52
C ILE A 418 1.31 -21.56 7.74
N TYR A 419 1.01 -21.31 9.01
CA TYR A 419 0.01 -20.36 9.42
C TYR A 419 0.65 -18.99 9.73
N ASP A 420 -0.08 -17.93 9.50
CA ASP A 420 0.34 -16.55 9.72
C ASP A 420 -0.81 -15.79 10.42
N CYS A 421 -0.49 -15.09 11.49
CA CYS A 421 -1.44 -14.24 12.18
C CYS A 421 -1.05 -12.77 12.09
N LEU A 422 -2.00 -11.90 12.36
CA LEU A 422 -1.84 -10.47 12.35
C LEU A 422 -1.91 -9.92 13.76
N PHE A 423 -0.93 -9.12 14.15
CA PHE A 423 -1.02 -8.38 15.41
C PHE A 423 -1.70 -7.05 15.18
N PHE A 424 -2.89 -6.90 15.75
CA PHE A 424 -3.63 -5.64 15.75
C PHE A 424 -3.23 -4.82 16.96
N CYS A 425 -2.32 -3.88 16.76
CA CYS A 425 -1.67 -3.15 17.85
C CYS A 425 -1.87 -1.64 17.74
N ILE A 426 -1.94 -0.99 18.90
CA ILE A 426 -1.80 0.45 19.10
C ILE A 426 -0.50 0.73 19.85
N ASN A 427 0.15 1.87 19.57
CA ASN A 427 1.29 2.32 20.34
C ASN A 427 0.92 2.48 21.83
N GLU A 428 1.75 1.93 22.73
CA GLU A 428 1.44 1.83 24.15
C GLU A 428 1.39 3.20 24.86
N ASP A 429 2.22 4.17 24.46
CA ASP A 429 2.19 5.52 25.04
C ASP A 429 0.87 6.22 24.70
N ILE A 430 0.36 6.03 23.48
CA ILE A 430 -0.94 6.56 23.04
C ILE A 430 -2.07 5.90 23.85
N TYR A 431 -2.05 4.56 23.95
CA TYR A 431 -3.01 3.81 24.72
C TYR A 431 -3.02 4.24 26.20
N ASN A 432 -1.84 4.38 26.82
CA ASN A 432 -1.68 4.79 28.21
C ASN A 432 -2.02 6.26 28.46
N SER A 433 -2.13 7.09 27.42
CA SER A 433 -2.61 8.47 27.56
C SER A 433 -4.13 8.54 27.79
N LEU A 434 -4.86 7.46 27.53
CA LEU A 434 -6.30 7.33 27.72
C LEU A 434 -6.64 6.97 29.17
N THR A 435 -7.83 7.36 29.62
CA THR A 435 -8.35 6.90 30.90
C THR A 435 -8.68 5.40 30.87
N PRO A 436 -8.72 4.70 32.02
CA PRO A 436 -9.04 3.26 32.03
C PRO A 436 -10.37 2.92 31.33
N GLN A 437 -11.39 3.78 31.45
CA GLN A 437 -12.68 3.57 30.78
C GLN A 437 -12.56 3.75 29.25
N GLN A 438 -11.74 4.71 28.79
CA GLN A 438 -11.48 4.88 27.36
C GLN A 438 -10.66 3.73 26.80
N GLN A 439 -9.72 3.18 27.57
CA GLN A 439 -8.94 1.97 27.20
C GLN A 439 -9.85 0.76 26.99
N GLU A 440 -10.84 0.55 27.88
CA GLU A 440 -11.83 -0.52 27.72
C GLU A 440 -12.62 -0.38 26.39
N VAL A 441 -12.97 0.84 25.99
CA VAL A 441 -13.66 1.09 24.71
C VAL A 441 -12.77 0.79 23.52
N VAL A 442 -11.47 1.15 23.58
CA VAL A 442 -10.49 0.84 22.53
C VAL A 442 -10.32 -0.66 22.40
N ASP A 443 -10.20 -1.39 23.50
CA ASP A 443 -10.08 -2.84 23.51
C ASP A 443 -11.34 -3.52 22.98
N GLU A 444 -12.54 -3.05 23.37
CA GLU A 444 -13.81 -3.57 22.83
C GLU A 444 -13.90 -3.37 21.32
N ALA A 445 -13.57 -2.17 20.83
CA ALA A 445 -13.58 -1.86 19.40
C ALA A 445 -12.54 -2.69 18.65
N GLY A 446 -11.35 -2.89 19.23
CA GLY A 446 -10.27 -3.69 18.67
C GLY A 446 -10.64 -5.16 18.54
N GLN A 447 -11.22 -5.76 19.58
CA GLN A 447 -11.68 -7.13 19.56
C GLN A 447 -12.78 -7.36 18.50
N LYS A 448 -13.76 -6.46 18.43
CA LYS A 448 -14.82 -6.53 17.41
C LYS A 448 -14.29 -6.39 15.98
N ALA A 449 -13.28 -5.55 15.78
CA ALA A 449 -12.63 -5.40 14.50
C ALA A 449 -11.87 -6.68 14.08
N VAL A 450 -11.25 -7.37 15.04
CA VAL A 450 -10.61 -8.68 14.82
C VAL A 450 -11.64 -9.77 14.50
N GLU A 451 -12.75 -9.83 15.24
CA GLU A 451 -13.84 -10.77 14.95
C GLU A 451 -14.43 -10.54 13.55
N TYR A 452 -14.58 -9.28 13.15
CA TYR A 452 -15.02 -8.92 11.80
C TYR A 452 -14.01 -9.37 10.73
N GLU A 453 -12.73 -9.05 10.91
CA GLU A 453 -11.66 -9.39 9.98
C GLU A 453 -11.56 -10.92 9.78
N ARG A 454 -11.56 -11.72 10.87
CA ARG A 454 -11.60 -13.19 10.79
C ARG A 454 -12.82 -13.70 10.03
N SER A 455 -13.99 -13.07 10.18
CA SER A 455 -15.20 -13.47 9.45
C SER A 455 -15.12 -13.24 7.95
N GLU A 456 -14.40 -12.19 7.52
CA GLU A 456 -14.16 -11.88 6.11
C GLU A 456 -13.06 -12.77 5.51
N GLU A 457 -12.06 -13.19 6.31
CA GLU A 457 -10.97 -14.06 5.87
C GLU A 457 -11.46 -15.46 5.48
N HIS A 458 -12.55 -15.94 6.12
CA HIS A 458 -13.16 -17.25 5.84
C HIS A 458 -14.19 -17.23 4.71
N THR A 459 -14.49 -16.06 4.09
CA THR A 459 -15.50 -15.92 3.05
C THR A 459 -14.89 -15.88 1.66
#